data_83db81a6eb53e39f67ea0d98e8da26ba
#
_entry.id   83db81a6eb53e39f67ea0d98e8da26ba
#
_cell.length_a   1.000
_cell.length_b   1.000
_cell.length_c   1.000
_cell.angle_alpha   90.00
_cell.angle_beta   90.00
_cell.angle_gamma   90.00
#
_symmetry.space_group_name_H-M   'P 1'
#
loop_
_entity.id
_entity.type
_entity.pdbx_description
1 polymer ?
#
loop_
_entity_poly.entity_id
_entity_poly.type
_entity_poly.pdbx_seq_one_letter_code
_entity_poly.pdbx_strand_id
1 'polypeptide(L)'
;EIRKAMQRNATLEEMCNLCIPIFEKPIFIHDRNNELLAIANEMAGQFSWQYDETFDKYYLPLEILNTFKSSDEYHKTLHTYGAHVFSAKATGYRTLYVNLRIEWVYVGRVCLDEIGTPIRKRDYELLEFFADNIALAMQQGMLLVSDVSNVLSILFKEMIDGKSYTKNQLAKPFSYYKWHIDDMFQCITIFCRKSDNAIHTATNLTHRLANMFPNSC
;
A
#
# COMPACT_ATOMS: atom_id res chain seq x y z
N GLU A 1 18.25 14.74 -4.95
CA GLU A 1 18.68 13.34 -5.23
C GLU A 1 17.48 12.42 -5.53
N ILE A 2 16.38 12.47 -4.78
CA ILE A 2 15.17 11.65 -5.02
C ILE A 2 14.68 11.78 -6.47
N ARG A 3 14.51 13.00 -7.01
CA ARG A 3 14.10 13.20 -8.41
C ARG A 3 15.08 12.61 -9.42
N LYS A 4 16.39 12.67 -9.14
CA LYS A 4 17.42 12.04 -9.99
C LYS A 4 17.32 10.52 -9.93
N ALA A 5 17.05 9.96 -8.76
CA ALA A 5 16.82 8.53 -8.59
C ALA A 5 15.59 8.07 -9.39
N MET A 6 14.47 8.80 -9.33
CA MET A 6 13.27 8.51 -10.14
C MET A 6 13.57 8.53 -11.64
N GLN A 7 14.32 9.52 -12.14
CA GLN A 7 14.70 9.63 -13.56
C GLN A 7 15.53 8.45 -14.09
N ARG A 8 16.25 7.74 -13.21
CA ARG A 8 17.02 6.53 -13.56
C ARG A 8 16.29 5.22 -13.22
N ASN A 9 14.97 5.29 -12.93
CA ASN A 9 14.16 4.14 -12.54
C ASN A 9 14.69 3.41 -11.29
N ALA A 10 15.12 4.16 -10.27
CA ALA A 10 15.53 3.59 -8.99
C ALA A 10 14.39 2.79 -8.35
N THR A 11 14.71 1.71 -7.65
CA THR A 11 13.73 0.92 -6.90
C THR A 11 13.18 1.68 -5.69
N LEU A 12 12.05 1.24 -5.14
CA LEU A 12 11.50 1.79 -3.89
C LEU A 12 12.50 1.67 -2.75
N GLU A 13 13.22 0.55 -2.68
CA GLU A 13 14.24 0.31 -1.67
C GLU A 13 15.41 1.30 -1.80
N GLU A 14 15.92 1.54 -3.01
CA GLU A 14 16.94 2.55 -3.26
C GLU A 14 16.47 3.95 -2.84
N MET A 15 15.21 4.28 -3.10
CA MET A 15 14.63 5.55 -2.70
C MET A 15 14.49 5.67 -1.18
N CYS A 16 14.09 4.62 -0.47
CA CYS A 16 14.09 4.58 0.99
C CYS A 16 15.49 4.74 1.56
N ASN A 17 16.50 4.07 0.98
CA ASN A 17 17.90 4.18 1.42
C ASN A 17 18.44 5.60 1.28
N LEU A 18 18.06 6.36 0.26
CA LEU A 18 18.44 7.77 0.13
C LEU A 18 17.89 8.65 1.25
N CYS A 19 16.84 8.21 1.93
CA CYS A 19 16.20 8.93 3.02
C CYS A 19 16.83 8.66 4.39
N ILE A 20 17.66 7.62 4.55
CA ILE A 20 18.29 7.25 5.83
C ILE A 20 19.03 8.43 6.49
N PRO A 21 19.92 9.17 5.81
CA PRO A 21 20.66 10.27 6.43
C PRO A 21 19.80 11.48 6.77
N ILE A 22 18.57 11.53 6.25
CA ILE A 22 17.63 12.63 6.46
C ILE A 22 16.79 12.36 7.72
N PHE A 23 16.20 11.18 7.81
CA PHE A 23 15.27 10.82 8.88
C PHE A 23 15.96 10.18 10.08
N GLU A 24 17.04 9.40 9.86
CA GLU A 24 17.75 8.67 10.91
C GLU A 24 16.84 7.71 11.70
N LYS A 25 15.82 7.19 11.04
CA LYS A 25 14.76 6.32 11.58
C LYS A 25 14.43 5.22 10.58
N PRO A 26 13.83 4.11 11.02
CA PRO A 26 13.26 3.14 10.11
C PRO A 26 12.22 3.78 9.19
N ILE A 27 12.36 3.55 7.89
CA ILE A 27 11.40 3.98 6.88
C ILE A 27 10.97 2.78 6.06
N PHE A 28 9.67 2.64 5.83
CA PHE A 28 9.13 1.58 5.00
C PHE A 28 7.90 2.03 4.21
N ILE A 29 7.63 1.29 3.16
CA ILE A 29 6.47 1.48 2.30
C ILE A 29 5.72 0.15 2.27
N HIS A 30 4.44 0.18 2.52
CA HIS A 30 3.57 -0.96 2.32
C HIS A 30 2.39 -0.60 1.42
N ASP A 31 1.85 -1.61 0.76
CA ASP A 31 0.64 -1.46 -0.05
C ASP A 31 -0.63 -1.41 0.84
N ARG A 32 -1.78 -1.28 0.19
CA ARG A 32 -3.09 -1.29 0.86
C ARG A 32 -3.44 -2.62 1.53
N ASN A 33 -2.81 -3.72 1.13
CA ASN A 33 -3.00 -5.07 1.70
C ASN A 33 -2.02 -5.33 2.85
N ASN A 34 -1.20 -4.33 3.21
CA ASN A 34 -0.11 -4.42 4.19
C ASN A 34 1.03 -5.35 3.75
N GLU A 35 1.23 -5.51 2.44
CA GLU A 35 2.42 -6.09 1.87
C GLU A 35 3.56 -5.09 1.92
N LEU A 36 4.73 -5.51 2.39
CA LEU A 36 5.93 -4.69 2.41
C LEU A 36 6.45 -4.50 0.98
N LEU A 37 6.55 -3.26 0.54
CA LEU A 37 7.09 -2.91 -0.78
C LEU A 37 8.56 -2.49 -0.70
N ALA A 38 8.96 -1.83 0.39
CA ALA A 38 10.35 -1.43 0.65
C ALA A 38 10.54 -1.12 2.12
N ILE A 39 11.74 -1.35 2.61
CA ILE A 39 12.17 -0.97 3.96
C ILE A 39 13.63 -0.55 3.95
N ALA A 40 14.00 0.41 4.81
CA ALA A 40 15.37 0.83 5.03
C ALA A 40 15.59 1.26 6.47
N ASN A 41 16.82 1.11 6.93
CA ASN A 41 17.26 1.46 8.29
C ASN A 41 16.49 0.72 9.39
N GLU A 42 16.29 -0.60 9.23
CA GLU A 42 15.69 -1.42 10.28
C GLU A 42 16.47 -1.30 11.60
N MET A 43 15.75 -1.18 12.70
CA MET A 43 16.34 -0.99 14.04
C MET A 43 15.76 -1.99 15.04
N ALA A 44 16.54 -2.31 16.06
CA ALA A 44 16.09 -3.14 17.17
C ALA A 44 14.85 -2.51 17.85
N GLY A 45 13.86 -3.31 18.16
CA GLY A 45 12.59 -2.87 18.75
C GLY A 45 11.48 -2.61 17.72
N GLN A 46 11.79 -2.65 16.44
CA GLN A 46 10.77 -2.67 15.38
C GLN A 46 10.11 -4.06 15.32
N PHE A 47 8.82 -4.13 14.94
CA PHE A 47 8.20 -5.43 14.67
C PHE A 47 8.83 -6.08 13.44
N SER A 48 8.90 -7.42 13.45
CA SER A 48 9.43 -8.17 12.30
C SER A 48 8.31 -8.44 11.30
N TRP A 49 8.56 -8.14 10.04
CA TRP A 49 7.68 -8.50 8.93
C TRP A 49 7.60 -10.02 8.80
N GLN A 50 6.42 -10.56 8.50
CA GLN A 50 6.20 -11.99 8.30
C GLN A 50 6.36 -12.34 6.83
N TYR A 51 7.28 -13.26 6.55
CA TYR A 51 7.46 -13.79 5.20
C TYR A 51 6.42 -14.87 4.89
N ASP A 52 5.79 -14.75 3.73
CA ASP A 52 4.87 -15.75 3.18
C ASP A 52 5.54 -16.49 2.02
N GLU A 53 5.90 -17.75 2.22
CA GLU A 53 6.57 -18.59 1.23
C GLU A 53 5.72 -18.83 -0.02
N THR A 54 4.39 -18.77 0.10
CA THR A 54 3.47 -19.03 -1.01
C THR A 54 3.54 -17.91 -2.07
N PHE A 55 3.74 -16.68 -1.61
CA PHE A 55 3.74 -15.49 -2.46
C PHE A 55 5.12 -14.88 -2.64
N ASP A 56 6.15 -15.40 -1.93
CA ASP A 56 7.50 -14.81 -1.89
C ASP A 56 7.47 -13.32 -1.48
N LYS A 57 6.69 -13.02 -0.42
CA LYS A 57 6.40 -11.66 0.01
C LYS A 57 6.38 -11.51 1.53
N TYR A 58 6.59 -10.28 1.99
CA TYR A 58 6.52 -9.93 3.40
C TYR A 58 5.22 -9.17 3.71
N TYR A 59 4.57 -9.50 4.82
CA TYR A 59 3.34 -8.88 5.26
C TYR A 59 3.44 -8.40 6.71
N LEU A 60 2.57 -7.45 7.06
CA LEU A 60 2.41 -7.03 8.45
C LEU A 60 1.99 -8.22 9.31
N PRO A 61 2.60 -8.43 10.50
CA PRO A 61 2.22 -9.52 11.40
C PRO A 61 0.72 -9.53 11.72
N LEU A 62 0.12 -10.70 11.71
CA LEU A 62 -1.33 -10.86 11.89
C LEU A 62 -1.83 -10.26 13.22
N GLU A 63 -1.04 -10.34 14.28
CA GLU A 63 -1.38 -9.76 15.58
C GLU A 63 -1.50 -8.24 15.52
N ILE A 64 -0.54 -7.57 14.85
CA ILE A 64 -0.55 -6.12 14.63
C ILE A 64 -1.73 -5.74 13.72
N LEU A 65 -1.95 -6.50 12.66
CA LEU A 65 -3.06 -6.29 11.73
C LEU A 65 -4.43 -6.40 12.43
N ASN A 66 -4.60 -7.38 13.33
CA ASN A 66 -5.82 -7.53 14.11
C ASN A 66 -6.02 -6.37 15.08
N THR A 67 -4.94 -5.89 15.70
CA THR A 67 -4.98 -4.70 16.55
C THR A 67 -5.39 -3.46 15.74
N PHE A 68 -4.88 -3.29 14.54
CA PHE A 68 -5.28 -2.20 13.64
C PHE A 68 -6.76 -2.31 13.23
N LYS A 69 -7.21 -3.49 12.80
CA LYS A 69 -8.60 -3.70 12.38
C LYS A 69 -9.63 -3.46 13.49
N SER A 70 -9.24 -3.62 14.76
CA SER A 70 -10.09 -3.33 15.91
C SER A 70 -10.01 -1.87 16.40
N SER A 71 -9.14 -1.05 15.79
CA SER A 71 -8.86 0.32 16.24
C SER A 71 -9.59 1.36 15.39
N ASP A 72 -10.45 2.17 16.02
CA ASP A 72 -11.07 3.34 15.37
C ASP A 72 -10.02 4.35 14.91
N GLU A 73 -8.89 4.45 15.62
CA GLU A 73 -7.78 5.30 15.23
C GLU A 73 -7.23 4.86 13.85
N TYR A 74 -6.99 3.56 13.67
CA TYR A 74 -6.49 3.04 12.39
C TYR A 74 -7.47 3.32 11.24
N HIS A 75 -8.76 3.08 11.44
CA HIS A 75 -9.75 3.35 10.40
C HIS A 75 -9.78 4.82 9.98
N LYS A 76 -9.64 5.75 10.93
CA LYS A 76 -9.52 7.18 10.62
C LYS A 76 -8.28 7.50 9.79
N THR A 77 -7.16 6.80 10.03
CA THR A 77 -5.91 7.06 9.28
C THR A 77 -6.06 6.82 7.77
N LEU A 78 -6.94 5.93 7.34
CA LEU A 78 -7.16 5.64 5.92
C LEU A 78 -7.73 6.83 5.13
N HIS A 79 -8.35 7.78 5.83
CA HIS A 79 -9.01 8.96 5.25
C HIS A 79 -8.21 10.25 5.42
N THR A 80 -7.03 10.20 6.05
CA THR A 80 -6.18 11.37 6.24
C THR A 80 -5.43 11.75 4.96
N TYR A 81 -5.14 13.04 4.82
CA TYR A 81 -4.27 13.62 3.81
C TYR A 81 -3.11 14.32 4.51
N GLY A 82 -1.91 14.25 3.89
CA GLY A 82 -0.68 14.78 4.49
C GLY A 82 -0.11 13.85 5.56
N ALA A 83 0.89 14.35 6.29
CA ALA A 83 1.61 13.60 7.29
C ALA A 83 0.90 13.63 8.65
N HIS A 84 0.66 12.47 9.23
CA HIS A 84 0.02 12.29 10.53
C HIS A 84 0.79 11.27 11.36
N VAL A 85 0.60 11.33 12.67
CA VAL A 85 1.20 10.37 13.61
C VAL A 85 0.15 9.37 14.07
N PHE A 86 0.47 8.09 13.95
CA PHE A 86 -0.26 6.99 14.55
C PHE A 86 0.29 6.72 15.95
N SER A 87 -0.59 6.42 16.91
CA SER A 87 -0.21 6.24 18.31
C SER A 87 0.62 4.97 18.55
N ALA A 88 1.35 4.97 19.68
CA ALA A 88 2.19 3.84 20.09
C ALA A 88 1.41 2.60 20.59
N LYS A 89 0.08 2.62 20.59
CA LYS A 89 -0.75 1.57 21.23
C LYS A 89 -0.58 0.19 20.61
N ALA A 90 -0.37 0.12 19.30
CA ALA A 90 -0.30 -1.14 18.59
C ALA A 90 1.11 -1.71 18.52
N THR A 91 2.12 -0.87 18.38
CA THR A 91 3.51 -1.27 18.09
C THR A 91 4.48 -0.96 19.23
N GLY A 92 4.06 -0.15 20.23
CA GLY A 92 4.92 0.31 21.33
C GLY A 92 5.69 1.59 21.00
N TYR A 93 5.65 2.09 19.78
CA TYR A 93 6.25 3.36 19.32
C TYR A 93 5.29 4.09 18.38
N ARG A 94 5.50 5.40 18.22
CA ARG A 94 4.70 6.20 17.28
C ARG A 94 5.23 6.02 15.85
N THR A 95 4.34 6.11 14.89
CA THR A 95 4.69 6.05 13.46
C THR A 95 4.17 7.30 12.77
N LEU A 96 5.06 8.10 12.17
CA LEU A 96 4.68 9.15 11.24
C LEU A 96 4.38 8.51 9.89
N TYR A 97 3.23 8.83 9.29
CA TYR A 97 2.83 8.22 8.03
C TYR A 97 2.23 9.24 7.06
N VAL A 98 2.34 8.92 5.78
CA VAL A 98 1.63 9.57 4.68
C VAL A 98 0.97 8.52 3.81
N ASN A 99 -0.32 8.68 3.57
CA ASN A 99 -1.05 7.80 2.67
C ASN A 99 -0.66 8.07 1.22
N LEU A 100 -0.26 7.02 0.51
CA LEU A 100 -0.03 7.06 -0.93
C LEU A 100 -1.38 6.95 -1.65
N ARG A 101 -1.60 7.89 -2.56
CA ARG A 101 -2.80 7.91 -3.39
C ARG A 101 -2.43 8.13 -4.85
N ILE A 102 -3.05 7.33 -5.70
CA ILE A 102 -3.01 7.56 -7.15
C ILE A 102 -4.38 8.13 -7.50
N GLU A 103 -4.39 9.37 -7.97
CA GLU A 103 -5.60 10.19 -8.09
C GLU A 103 -6.26 10.35 -6.70
N TRP A 104 -7.42 9.71 -6.44
CA TRP A 104 -8.09 9.71 -5.13
C TRP A 104 -8.02 8.35 -4.40
N VAL A 105 -7.49 7.32 -5.07
CA VAL A 105 -7.47 5.94 -4.55
C VAL A 105 -6.29 5.74 -3.61
N TYR A 106 -6.57 5.25 -2.40
CA TYR A 106 -5.54 4.82 -1.46
C TYR A 106 -4.87 3.54 -1.98
N VAL A 107 -3.58 3.59 -2.23
CA VAL A 107 -2.79 2.46 -2.77
C VAL A 107 -1.77 1.91 -1.78
N GLY A 108 -1.48 2.63 -0.72
CA GLY A 108 -0.49 2.22 0.28
C GLY A 108 -0.10 3.37 1.19
N ARG A 109 1.02 3.23 1.87
CA ARG A 109 1.48 4.18 2.86
C ARG A 109 3.00 4.19 2.96
N VAL A 110 3.57 5.38 3.11
CA VAL A 110 4.95 5.56 3.58
C VAL A 110 4.91 5.76 5.09
N CYS A 111 5.73 5.05 5.81
CA CYS A 111 5.81 5.08 7.27
C CYS A 111 7.23 5.36 7.75
N LEU A 112 7.32 6.07 8.86
CA LEU A 112 8.57 6.41 9.55
C LEU A 112 8.39 6.11 11.03
N ASP A 113 9.03 5.07 11.54
CA ASP A 113 8.88 4.65 12.93
C ASP A 113 9.75 5.50 13.88
N GLU A 114 9.15 5.93 14.99
CA GLU A 114 9.84 6.71 16.03
C GLU A 114 10.71 5.80 16.90
N ILE A 115 11.76 5.26 16.30
CA ILE A 115 12.76 4.42 16.95
C ILE A 115 14.13 5.09 16.80
N GLY A 116 14.93 5.08 17.85
CA GLY A 116 16.23 5.72 17.92
C GLY A 116 16.17 7.23 18.14
N THR A 117 15.46 7.97 17.30
CA THR A 117 15.32 9.44 17.41
C THR A 117 13.86 9.88 17.38
N PRO A 118 13.45 10.96 18.08
CA PRO A 118 12.08 11.43 18.06
C PRO A 118 11.67 11.98 16.69
N ILE A 119 10.37 11.94 16.36
CA ILE A 119 9.80 12.61 15.19
C ILE A 119 9.97 14.11 15.34
N ARG A 120 10.62 14.75 14.38
CA ARG A 120 10.90 16.19 14.35
C ARG A 120 9.88 16.91 13.47
N LYS A 121 9.66 18.19 13.70
CA LYS A 121 8.72 19.01 12.89
C LYS A 121 9.05 18.94 11.39
N ARG A 122 10.32 18.95 11.02
CA ARG A 122 10.76 18.85 9.63
C ARG A 122 10.44 17.51 8.97
N ASP A 123 10.30 16.44 9.76
CA ASP A 123 10.07 15.09 9.24
C ASP A 123 8.69 15.00 8.56
N TYR A 124 7.71 15.82 8.99
CA TYR A 124 6.38 15.89 8.37
C TYR A 124 6.45 16.36 6.91
N GLU A 125 7.01 17.54 6.68
CA GLU A 125 7.12 18.12 5.33
C GLU A 125 8.00 17.26 4.40
N LEU A 126 9.08 16.70 4.95
CA LEU A 126 9.99 15.85 4.18
C LEU A 126 9.36 14.51 3.82
N LEU A 127 8.55 13.92 4.71
CA LEU A 127 7.85 12.67 4.43
C LEU A 127 6.72 12.90 3.41
N GLU A 128 6.00 14.02 3.49
CA GLU A 128 5.02 14.40 2.46
C GLU A 128 5.69 14.55 1.10
N PHE A 129 6.78 15.31 1.02
CA PHE A 129 7.53 15.46 -0.22
C PHE A 129 8.01 14.11 -0.77
N PHE A 130 8.49 13.21 0.08
CA PHE A 130 8.91 11.88 -0.33
C PHE A 130 7.73 11.07 -0.87
N ALA A 131 6.62 11.04 -0.13
CA ALA A 131 5.41 10.31 -0.49
C ALA A 131 4.80 10.80 -1.83
N ASP A 132 4.78 12.11 -2.07
CA ASP A 132 4.30 12.69 -3.33
C ASP A 132 5.15 12.22 -4.53
N ASN A 133 6.48 12.16 -4.35
CA ASN A 133 7.36 11.66 -5.41
C ASN A 133 7.16 10.16 -5.64
N ILE A 134 6.97 9.36 -4.58
CA ILE A 134 6.64 7.93 -4.71
C ILE A 134 5.31 7.75 -5.44
N ALA A 135 4.25 8.45 -5.04
CA ALA A 135 2.94 8.36 -5.68
C ALA A 135 3.01 8.74 -7.17
N LEU A 136 3.76 9.79 -7.50
CA LEU A 136 3.98 10.21 -8.89
C LEU A 136 4.72 9.13 -9.71
N ALA A 137 5.77 8.53 -9.15
CA ALA A 137 6.52 7.48 -9.81
C ALA A 137 5.68 6.21 -10.02
N MET A 138 4.85 5.85 -9.03
CA MET A 138 3.88 4.76 -9.15
C MET A 138 2.85 5.05 -10.26
N GLN A 139 2.31 6.27 -10.31
CA GLN A 139 1.34 6.69 -11.32
C GLN A 139 1.92 6.66 -12.74
N GLN A 140 3.20 6.97 -12.89
CA GLN A 140 3.91 6.96 -14.17
C GLN A 140 4.37 5.56 -14.61
N GLY A 141 4.14 4.52 -13.81
CA GLY A 141 4.62 3.17 -14.06
C GLY A 141 6.15 3.03 -13.96
N MET A 142 6.83 4.01 -13.40
CA MET A 142 8.28 3.98 -13.16
C MET A 142 8.65 3.04 -12.03
N LEU A 143 7.77 2.91 -11.05
CA LEU A 143 7.88 1.96 -9.95
C LEU A 143 6.84 0.88 -10.20
N LEU A 144 7.31 -0.33 -10.52
CA LEU A 144 6.45 -1.50 -10.57
C LEU A 144 5.97 -1.80 -9.15
N VAL A 145 4.83 -1.24 -8.80
CA VAL A 145 4.04 -1.82 -7.72
C VAL A 145 3.49 -3.10 -8.32
N SER A 146 3.78 -4.21 -7.70
CA SER A 146 3.41 -5.54 -8.18
C SER A 146 1.90 -5.76 -8.40
N ASP A 147 1.08 -4.76 -8.09
CA ASP A 147 -0.36 -4.83 -8.22
C ASP A 147 -1.00 -3.52 -8.69
N VAL A 148 -0.80 -3.19 -9.96
CA VAL A 148 -1.79 -2.34 -10.67
C VAL A 148 -3.17 -3.05 -10.65
N SER A 149 -3.22 -4.39 -10.48
CA SER A 149 -4.44 -5.18 -10.24
C SER A 149 -5.32 -4.60 -9.11
N ASN A 150 -4.74 -3.96 -8.12
CA ASN A 150 -5.48 -3.38 -7.01
C ASN A 150 -6.35 -2.17 -7.35
N VAL A 151 -6.01 -1.35 -8.33
CA VAL A 151 -6.83 -0.18 -8.68
C VAL A 151 -8.19 -0.61 -9.23
N LEU A 152 -8.22 -1.62 -10.09
CA LEU A 152 -9.46 -2.17 -10.61
C LEU A 152 -10.29 -2.89 -9.54
N SER A 153 -9.64 -3.66 -8.66
CA SER A 153 -10.33 -4.32 -7.54
C SER A 153 -11.03 -3.32 -6.63
N ILE A 154 -10.41 -2.16 -6.39
CA ILE A 154 -11.03 -1.08 -5.60
C ILE A 154 -12.22 -0.50 -6.34
N LEU A 155 -12.02 -0.13 -7.61
CA LEU A 155 -13.09 0.44 -8.43
C LEU A 155 -14.29 -0.50 -8.50
N PHE A 156 -14.06 -1.80 -8.76
CA PHE A 156 -15.15 -2.77 -8.79
C PHE A 156 -15.82 -2.95 -7.43
N LYS A 157 -15.06 -3.00 -6.34
CA LYS A 157 -15.64 -3.05 -5.00
C LYS A 157 -16.50 -1.83 -4.71
N GLU A 158 -16.00 -0.64 -4.98
CA GLU A 158 -16.75 0.61 -4.79
C GLU A 158 -17.99 0.66 -5.70
N MET A 159 -17.92 0.13 -6.93
CA MET A 159 -19.07 0.01 -7.82
C MET A 159 -20.11 -0.99 -7.28
N ILE A 160 -19.68 -2.13 -6.73
CA ILE A 160 -20.55 -3.10 -6.06
C ILE A 160 -21.21 -2.47 -4.82
N ASP A 161 -20.47 -1.65 -4.08
CA ASP A 161 -20.98 -0.90 -2.92
C ASP A 161 -21.87 0.30 -3.33
N GLY A 162 -22.16 0.46 -4.63
CA GLY A 162 -23.12 1.43 -5.17
C GLY A 162 -22.51 2.77 -5.61
N LYS A 163 -21.19 2.92 -5.63
CA LYS A 163 -20.53 4.12 -6.14
C LYS A 163 -20.55 4.13 -7.68
N SER A 164 -20.93 5.26 -8.26
CA SER A 164 -20.99 5.44 -9.71
C SER A 164 -19.74 6.16 -10.23
N TYR A 165 -19.23 5.71 -11.36
CA TYR A 165 -18.10 6.29 -12.06
C TYR A 165 -18.49 6.70 -13.48
N THR A 166 -17.92 7.78 -13.98
CA THR A 166 -18.07 8.18 -15.38
C THR A 166 -17.16 7.32 -16.27
N LYS A 167 -17.52 7.20 -17.55
CA LYS A 167 -16.68 6.49 -18.54
C LYS A 167 -15.23 6.99 -18.55
N ASN A 168 -15.01 8.30 -18.42
CA ASN A 168 -13.67 8.90 -18.41
C ASN A 168 -12.85 8.49 -17.16
N GLN A 169 -13.50 8.29 -16.02
CA GLN A 169 -12.83 7.83 -14.80
C GLN A 169 -12.40 6.37 -14.88
N LEU A 170 -13.14 5.54 -15.62
CA LEU A 170 -12.83 4.12 -15.80
C LEU A 170 -11.86 3.84 -16.95
N ALA A 171 -11.85 4.70 -17.98
CA ALA A 171 -11.09 4.47 -19.20
C ALA A 171 -9.58 4.28 -18.93
N LYS A 172 -8.97 5.08 -18.08
CA LYS A 172 -7.55 5.00 -17.76
C LYS A 172 -7.20 3.74 -16.94
N PRO A 173 -7.87 3.41 -15.82
CA PRO A 173 -7.66 2.15 -15.11
C PRO A 173 -7.82 0.92 -16.01
N PHE A 174 -8.82 0.89 -16.86
CA PHE A 174 -9.08 -0.24 -17.77
C PHE A 174 -8.00 -0.39 -18.83
N SER A 175 -7.45 0.72 -19.34
CA SER A 175 -6.39 0.67 -20.36
C SER A 175 -5.11 0.01 -19.87
N TYR A 176 -4.81 0.02 -18.55
CA TYR A 176 -3.65 -0.71 -17.99
C TYR A 176 -3.77 -2.21 -18.19
N TYR A 177 -5.00 -2.76 -18.28
CA TYR A 177 -5.26 -4.18 -18.50
C TYR A 177 -5.60 -4.48 -19.96
N LYS A 178 -5.46 -3.48 -20.85
CA LYS A 178 -5.89 -3.58 -22.24
C LYS A 178 -7.39 -3.89 -22.40
N TRP A 179 -8.19 -3.48 -21.41
CA TRP A 179 -9.64 -3.61 -21.43
C TRP A 179 -10.28 -2.34 -22.00
N HIS A 180 -11.39 -2.53 -22.69
CA HIS A 180 -12.20 -1.45 -23.19
C HIS A 180 -13.45 -1.28 -22.31
N ILE A 181 -13.87 -0.04 -22.12
CA ILE A 181 -15.01 0.26 -21.23
C ILE A 181 -16.33 -0.33 -21.73
N ASP A 182 -16.41 -0.66 -23.01
CA ASP A 182 -17.58 -1.26 -23.63
C ASP A 182 -17.48 -2.80 -23.68
N ASP A 183 -16.43 -3.40 -23.12
CA ASP A 183 -16.31 -4.84 -22.99
C ASP A 183 -17.33 -5.38 -21.99
N MET A 184 -17.71 -6.65 -22.16
CA MET A 184 -18.60 -7.34 -21.21
C MET A 184 -17.77 -7.91 -20.06
N PHE A 185 -18.13 -7.55 -18.84
CA PHE A 185 -17.47 -8.03 -17.62
C PHE A 185 -18.38 -8.94 -16.81
N GLN A 186 -17.80 -9.96 -16.17
CA GLN A 186 -18.45 -10.79 -15.18
C GLN A 186 -17.77 -10.61 -13.83
N CYS A 187 -18.54 -10.41 -12.78
CA CYS A 187 -18.04 -10.30 -11.42
C CYS A 187 -18.37 -11.60 -10.66
N ILE A 188 -17.37 -12.20 -10.04
CA ILE A 188 -17.52 -13.36 -9.15
C ILE A 188 -17.27 -12.91 -7.72
N THR A 189 -18.27 -13.03 -6.86
CA THR A 189 -18.15 -12.76 -5.43
C THR A 189 -18.04 -14.06 -4.65
N ILE A 190 -17.00 -14.20 -3.84
CA ILE A 190 -16.74 -15.38 -3.02
C ILE A 190 -16.87 -14.99 -1.55
N PHE A 191 -17.75 -15.67 -0.83
CA PHE A 191 -17.94 -15.47 0.61
C PHE A 191 -17.13 -16.52 1.39
N CYS A 192 -16.18 -16.07 2.21
CA CYS A 192 -15.43 -16.91 3.13
C CYS A 192 -16.07 -16.89 4.52
N ARG A 193 -16.07 -18.03 5.23
CA ARG A 193 -16.56 -18.07 6.61
C ARG A 193 -15.55 -17.42 7.55
N LYS A 194 -16.04 -16.83 8.65
CA LYS A 194 -15.18 -16.19 9.66
C LYS A 194 -14.13 -17.11 10.31
N SER A 195 -14.37 -18.43 10.28
CA SER A 195 -13.44 -19.45 10.80
C SER A 195 -12.26 -19.74 9.88
N ASP A 196 -12.38 -19.40 8.62
CA ASP A 196 -11.30 -19.57 7.67
C ASP A 196 -10.33 -18.41 7.87
N ASN A 197 -9.04 -18.67 7.79
CA ASN A 197 -8.03 -17.61 7.87
C ASN A 197 -8.23 -16.72 6.63
N ALA A 198 -9.18 -15.80 6.72
CA ALA A 198 -9.86 -15.17 5.59
C ALA A 198 -8.90 -14.43 4.65
N ILE A 199 -7.77 -13.96 5.18
CA ILE A 199 -6.74 -13.27 4.38
C ILE A 199 -6.00 -14.29 3.52
N HIS A 200 -5.51 -15.39 4.10
CA HIS A 200 -4.84 -16.45 3.36
C HIS A 200 -5.77 -17.11 2.34
N THR A 201 -7.03 -17.31 2.71
CA THR A 201 -8.01 -17.93 1.81
C THR A 201 -8.37 -17.00 0.65
N ALA A 202 -8.56 -15.70 0.89
CA ALA A 202 -8.87 -14.74 -0.16
C ALA A 202 -7.70 -14.59 -1.14
N THR A 203 -6.46 -14.47 -0.63
CA THR A 203 -5.27 -14.32 -1.48
C THR A 203 -5.00 -15.60 -2.28
N ASN A 204 -5.12 -16.79 -1.68
CA ASN A 204 -5.01 -18.08 -2.38
C ASN A 204 -6.06 -18.24 -3.48
N LEU A 205 -7.31 -17.83 -3.21
CA LEU A 205 -8.38 -17.87 -4.20
C LEU A 205 -8.10 -16.90 -5.35
N THR A 206 -7.66 -15.68 -5.08
CA THR A 206 -7.30 -14.70 -6.12
C THR A 206 -6.21 -15.25 -7.02
N HIS A 207 -5.16 -15.85 -6.44
CA HIS A 207 -4.07 -16.43 -7.24
C HIS A 207 -4.52 -17.64 -8.06
N ARG A 208 -5.36 -18.52 -7.50
CA ARG A 208 -5.93 -19.66 -8.25
C ARG A 208 -6.84 -19.20 -9.38
N LEU A 209 -7.68 -18.20 -9.13
CA LEU A 209 -8.56 -17.62 -10.16
C LEU A 209 -7.76 -16.93 -11.25
N ALA A 210 -6.70 -16.16 -10.92
CA ALA A 210 -5.83 -15.55 -11.90
C ALA A 210 -5.12 -16.59 -12.80
N ASN A 211 -4.75 -17.76 -12.23
CA ASN A 211 -4.16 -18.86 -13.02
C ASN A 211 -5.20 -19.59 -13.86
N MET A 212 -6.44 -19.70 -13.42
CA MET A 212 -7.51 -20.35 -14.18
C MET A 212 -8.11 -19.43 -15.26
N PHE A 213 -8.08 -18.12 -15.02
CA PHE A 213 -8.62 -17.09 -15.88
C PHE A 213 -7.56 -16.01 -16.14
N PRO A 214 -6.62 -16.20 -17.06
CA PRO A 214 -5.48 -15.30 -17.27
C PRO A 214 -5.85 -13.86 -17.65
N ASN A 215 -7.12 -13.60 -17.98
CA ASN A 215 -7.66 -12.26 -18.25
C ASN A 215 -8.53 -11.73 -17.09
N SER A 216 -8.50 -12.38 -15.91
CA SER A 216 -9.15 -11.87 -14.70
C SER A 216 -8.21 -10.95 -13.90
N CYS A 217 -8.75 -9.99 -13.17
CA CYS A 217 -8.04 -9.11 -12.24
C CYS A 217 -8.48 -9.40 -10.80
#